data_820ce4c284589cbda61b5ca1de4d426f
#
_entry.id   820ce4c284589cbda61b5ca1de4d426f
#
_cell.length_a   1.000
_cell.length_b   1.000
_cell.length_c   1.000
_cell.angle_alpha   90.00
_cell.angle_beta   90.00
_cell.angle_gamma   90.00
#
_symmetry.space_group_name_H-M   'P 1'
#
loop_
_entity.id
_entity.type
_entity.pdbx_description
1 polymer ?
#
loop_
_entity_poly.entity_id
_entity_poly.type
_entity_poly.pdbx_seq_one_letter_code
_entity_poly.pdbx_strand_id
1 'polypeptide(L)'
;MANILILGAGSMGTAFSFPCYDKNHSVTIVGTHLENDFIEKISNSRKHPALDKEIPKDVKFLKFEKLEEEIKKNKDLIVVATTSNGIEWASIELSKFIKKESSILILTKGLSLFKNKYEVLAHKMQRILKKNSSIEINIIAAGGPCLAKGLANRVHTSVVYASENMKIVNKIAQLVSTDYYHVVTSNDVVGVE
;
A
#
# COMPACT_ATOMS: atom_id res chain seq x y z
N MET A 1 0.44 -17.61 5.58
CA MET A 1 -0.42 -16.49 6.03
C MET A 1 0.50 -15.34 6.41
N ALA A 2 0.28 -14.15 5.87
CA ALA A 2 1.09 -12.95 6.12
C ALA A 2 0.26 -11.86 6.81
N ASN A 3 0.93 -10.92 7.50
CA ASN A 3 0.34 -9.76 8.13
C ASN A 3 0.55 -8.52 7.26
N ILE A 4 -0.51 -7.99 6.66
CA ILE A 4 -0.47 -6.86 5.73
C ILE A 4 -1.13 -5.65 6.38
N LEU A 5 -0.41 -4.54 6.40
CA LEU A 5 -0.92 -3.24 6.82
C LEU A 5 -1.13 -2.36 5.59
N ILE A 6 -2.31 -1.79 5.43
CA ILE A 6 -2.63 -0.81 4.38
C ILE A 6 -2.85 0.54 5.05
N LEU A 7 -2.05 1.54 4.70
CA LEU A 7 -2.21 2.93 5.15
C LEU A 7 -2.97 3.73 4.08
N GLY A 8 -4.16 4.14 4.44
CA GLY A 8 -5.13 4.82 3.58
C GLY A 8 -6.34 3.94 3.25
N ALA A 9 -7.54 4.41 3.62
CA ALA A 9 -8.81 3.72 3.43
C ALA A 9 -9.57 4.18 2.18
N GLY A 10 -8.91 4.87 1.27
CA GLY A 10 -9.49 5.26 -0.02
C GLY A 10 -9.85 4.05 -0.88
N SER A 11 -10.46 4.29 -2.04
CA SER A 11 -10.98 3.24 -2.92
C SER A 11 -9.95 2.17 -3.30
N MET A 12 -8.71 2.59 -3.64
CA MET A 12 -7.67 1.64 -4.04
C MET A 12 -7.11 0.87 -2.83
N GLY A 13 -6.88 1.51 -1.68
CA GLY A 13 -6.41 0.84 -0.47
C GLY A 13 -7.41 -0.21 0.01
N THR A 14 -8.70 0.16 0.00
CA THR A 14 -9.78 -0.79 0.34
C THR A 14 -9.88 -1.92 -0.69
N ALA A 15 -9.81 -1.62 -1.99
CA ALA A 15 -9.88 -2.65 -3.03
C ALA A 15 -8.69 -3.62 -2.99
N PHE A 16 -7.51 -3.15 -2.62
CA PHE A 16 -6.31 -4.00 -2.50
C PHE A 16 -6.42 -5.01 -1.35
N SER A 17 -7.30 -4.79 -0.39
CA SER A 17 -7.57 -5.79 0.65
C SER A 17 -8.17 -7.08 0.11
N PHE A 18 -8.86 -7.06 -1.05
CA PHE A 18 -9.51 -8.24 -1.63
C PHE A 18 -8.50 -9.31 -2.09
N PRO A 19 -7.52 -9.03 -2.97
CA PRO A 19 -6.54 -10.05 -3.33
C PRO A 19 -5.72 -10.54 -2.12
N CYS A 20 -5.41 -9.66 -1.16
CA CYS A 20 -4.72 -10.05 0.06
C CYS A 20 -5.58 -11.02 0.91
N TYR A 21 -6.86 -10.73 1.06
CA TYR A 21 -7.80 -11.59 1.77
C TYR A 21 -7.99 -12.93 1.06
N ASP A 22 -8.16 -12.93 -0.26
CA ASP A 22 -8.34 -14.14 -1.07
C ASP A 22 -7.11 -15.07 -1.03
N LYS A 23 -5.94 -14.54 -0.68
CA LYS A 23 -4.70 -15.29 -0.38
C LYS A 23 -4.59 -15.73 1.08
N ASN A 24 -5.67 -15.59 1.85
CA ASN A 24 -5.73 -15.94 3.29
C ASN A 24 -4.70 -15.17 4.14
N HIS A 25 -4.47 -13.88 3.83
CA HIS A 25 -3.63 -13.01 4.65
C HIS A 25 -4.44 -12.26 5.70
N SER A 26 -3.82 -11.92 6.82
CA SER A 26 -4.38 -10.99 7.80
C SER A 26 -4.20 -9.56 7.29
N VAL A 27 -5.31 -8.85 7.07
CA VAL A 27 -5.30 -7.50 6.51
C VAL A 27 -5.85 -6.51 7.52
N THR A 28 -5.07 -5.47 7.77
CA THR A 28 -5.49 -4.31 8.57
C THR A 28 -5.36 -3.05 7.72
N ILE A 29 -6.44 -2.31 7.58
CA ILE A 29 -6.48 -0.98 6.97
C ILE A 29 -6.46 0.05 8.08
N VAL A 30 -5.46 0.92 8.08
CA VAL A 30 -5.38 2.09 8.96
C VAL A 30 -5.67 3.32 8.12
N GLY A 31 -6.68 4.08 8.51
CA GLY A 31 -7.00 5.36 7.86
C GLY A 31 -5.88 6.39 8.05
N THR A 32 -5.84 7.39 7.20
CA THR A 32 -5.05 8.60 7.43
C THR A 32 -5.71 9.44 8.51
N HIS A 33 -5.01 10.46 9.02
CA HIS A 33 -5.56 11.41 10.01
C HIS A 33 -6.82 12.17 9.52
N LEU A 34 -7.09 12.13 8.21
CA LEU A 34 -8.27 12.75 7.58
C LEU A 34 -9.44 11.78 7.41
N GLU A 35 -9.27 10.49 7.74
CA GLU A 35 -10.24 9.44 7.42
C GLU A 35 -10.92 8.83 8.67
N ASN A 36 -10.75 9.39 9.87
CA ASN A 36 -11.28 8.79 11.09
C ASN A 36 -12.79 8.54 11.06
N ASP A 37 -13.58 9.53 10.62
CA ASP A 37 -15.03 9.38 10.47
C ASP A 37 -15.42 8.38 9.38
N PHE A 38 -14.63 8.37 8.30
CA PHE A 38 -14.81 7.43 7.21
C PHE A 38 -14.50 5.99 7.65
N ILE A 39 -13.43 5.78 8.41
CA ILE A 39 -13.08 4.47 9.00
C ILE A 39 -14.22 3.94 9.87
N GLU A 40 -14.82 4.79 10.69
CA GLU A 40 -15.95 4.38 11.55
C GLU A 40 -17.15 3.92 10.72
N LYS A 41 -17.52 4.69 9.69
CA LYS A 41 -18.62 4.35 8.78
C LYS A 41 -18.38 3.03 8.02
N ILE A 42 -17.18 2.87 7.43
CA ILE A 42 -16.85 1.69 6.61
C ILE A 42 -16.65 0.44 7.46
N SER A 43 -16.16 0.57 8.68
CA SER A 43 -16.01 -0.54 9.63
C SER A 43 -17.36 -1.15 9.98
N ASN A 44 -18.37 -0.31 10.20
CA ASN A 44 -19.72 -0.74 10.56
C ASN A 44 -20.52 -1.25 9.35
N SER A 45 -20.49 -0.50 8.24
CA SER A 45 -21.29 -0.82 7.06
C SER A 45 -20.70 -1.92 6.19
N ARG A 46 -19.39 -2.13 6.27
CA ARG A 46 -18.63 -3.01 5.36
C ARG A 46 -18.72 -2.60 3.89
N LYS A 47 -19.15 -1.38 3.59
CA LYS A 47 -19.35 -0.85 2.23
C LYS A 47 -18.53 0.41 2.02
N HIS A 48 -17.69 0.40 0.99
CA HIS A 48 -16.99 1.60 0.53
C HIS A 48 -17.81 2.26 -0.59
N PRO A 49 -18.06 3.59 -0.55
CA PRO A 49 -18.94 4.25 -1.52
C PRO A 49 -18.56 4.07 -2.99
N ALA A 50 -17.26 3.90 -3.27
CA ALA A 50 -16.74 3.71 -4.62
C ALA A 50 -16.60 2.24 -5.04
N LEU A 51 -16.97 1.28 -4.20
CA LEU A 51 -16.85 -0.15 -4.49
C LEU A 51 -18.23 -0.81 -4.44
N ASP A 52 -18.51 -1.67 -5.43
CA ASP A 52 -19.81 -2.35 -5.54
C ASP A 52 -19.87 -3.65 -4.71
N LYS A 53 -18.83 -3.96 -3.98
CA LYS A 53 -18.71 -5.19 -3.19
C LYS A 53 -18.62 -4.89 -1.70
N GLU A 54 -19.23 -5.77 -0.93
CA GLU A 54 -19.03 -5.78 0.52
C GLU A 54 -17.59 -6.21 0.86
N ILE A 55 -16.97 -5.47 1.77
CA ILE A 55 -15.61 -5.73 2.19
C ILE A 55 -15.57 -6.98 3.07
N PRO A 56 -14.64 -7.93 2.85
CA PRO A 56 -14.54 -9.16 3.64
C PRO A 56 -14.51 -8.90 5.14
N LYS A 57 -15.26 -9.69 5.93
CA LYS A 57 -15.48 -9.45 7.37
C LYS A 57 -14.20 -9.42 8.19
N ASP A 58 -13.19 -10.21 7.79
CA ASP A 58 -11.93 -10.33 8.52
C ASP A 58 -10.94 -9.19 8.24
N VAL A 59 -11.22 -8.33 7.24
CA VAL A 59 -10.44 -7.10 7.03
C VAL A 59 -10.71 -6.12 8.18
N LYS A 60 -9.68 -5.78 8.92
CA LYS A 60 -9.78 -4.86 10.07
C LYS A 60 -9.63 -3.42 9.62
N PHE A 61 -10.43 -2.54 10.22
CA PHE A 61 -10.34 -1.09 10.02
C PHE A 61 -9.97 -0.43 11.34
N LEU A 62 -8.96 0.42 11.31
CA LEU A 62 -8.47 1.13 12.47
C LEU A 62 -8.29 2.61 12.14
N LYS A 63 -8.57 3.47 13.10
CA LYS A 63 -8.28 4.91 13.03
C LYS A 63 -6.77 5.15 13.06
N PHE A 64 -6.35 6.33 12.60
CA PHE A 64 -4.94 6.70 12.46
C PHE A 64 -4.13 6.56 13.76
N GLU A 65 -4.72 6.85 14.90
CA GLU A 65 -4.09 6.77 16.22
C GLU A 65 -3.55 5.37 16.56
N LYS A 66 -4.04 4.33 15.84
CA LYS A 66 -3.58 2.95 15.98
C LYS A 66 -2.41 2.57 15.07
N LEU A 67 -1.92 3.50 14.22
CA LEU A 67 -0.85 3.22 13.27
C LEU A 67 0.43 2.71 13.95
N GLU A 68 0.86 3.41 15.01
CA GLU A 68 2.06 3.03 15.76
C GLU A 68 1.95 1.63 16.35
N GLU A 69 0.82 1.32 17.00
CA GLU A 69 0.57 0.01 17.58
C GLU A 69 0.60 -1.09 16.52
N GLU A 70 -0.01 -0.84 15.35
CA GLU A 70 -0.05 -1.80 14.26
C GLU A 70 1.31 -2.03 13.60
N ILE A 71 2.13 -0.99 13.40
CA ILE A 71 3.47 -1.15 12.82
C ILE A 71 4.38 -1.97 13.75
N LYS A 72 4.23 -1.83 15.07
CA LYS A 72 4.97 -2.62 16.06
C LYS A 72 4.65 -4.13 16.02
N LYS A 73 3.47 -4.50 15.50
CA LYS A 73 3.06 -5.91 15.32
C LYS A 73 3.64 -6.45 14.02
N ASN A 74 4.83 -6.90 13.95
CA ASN A 74 5.43 -7.55 12.77
C ASN A 74 4.57 -7.55 11.49
N LYS A 75 4.91 -6.71 10.51
CA LYS A 75 4.25 -6.67 9.20
C LYS A 75 5.14 -7.27 8.14
N ASP A 76 4.59 -8.20 7.36
CA ASP A 76 5.28 -8.78 6.20
C ASP A 76 5.25 -7.81 5.01
N LEU A 77 4.23 -6.94 4.96
CA LEU A 77 4.08 -5.91 3.95
C LEU A 77 3.34 -4.70 4.54
N ILE A 78 3.88 -3.51 4.28
CA ILE A 78 3.18 -2.23 4.48
C ILE A 78 2.80 -1.71 3.10
N VAL A 79 1.54 -1.32 2.93
CA VAL A 79 1.01 -0.78 1.68
C VAL A 79 0.63 0.68 1.90
N VAL A 80 1.11 1.57 1.05
CA VAL A 80 0.73 2.99 1.07
C VAL A 80 -0.24 3.25 -0.08
N ALA A 81 -1.45 3.65 0.29
CA ALA A 81 -2.57 3.89 -0.62
C ALA A 81 -3.19 5.28 -0.41
N THR A 82 -2.34 6.26 -0.15
CA THR A 82 -2.73 7.68 -0.03
C THR A 82 -2.78 8.35 -1.41
N THR A 83 -3.22 9.61 -1.48
CA THR A 83 -3.02 10.42 -2.68
C THR A 83 -1.53 10.77 -2.89
N SER A 84 -1.14 11.24 -4.08
CA SER A 84 0.24 11.67 -4.36
C SER A 84 0.74 12.76 -3.39
N ASN A 85 -0.13 13.67 -3.00
CA ASN A 85 0.17 14.69 -1.99
C ASN A 85 0.38 14.10 -0.58
N GLY A 86 -0.23 12.96 -0.29
CA GLY A 86 -0.10 12.27 0.99
C GLY A 86 1.18 11.45 1.15
N ILE A 87 1.96 11.21 0.09
CA ILE A 87 3.18 10.39 0.14
C ILE A 87 4.21 10.97 1.10
N GLU A 88 4.41 12.28 1.12
CA GLU A 88 5.36 12.92 2.02
C GLU A 88 4.96 12.72 3.48
N TRP A 89 3.71 13.00 3.80
CA TRP A 89 3.15 12.77 5.12
C TRP A 89 3.29 11.29 5.54
N ALA A 90 2.87 10.36 4.67
CA ALA A 90 2.97 8.93 4.95
C ALA A 90 4.42 8.48 5.21
N SER A 91 5.38 9.01 4.44
CA SER A 91 6.81 8.71 4.62
C SER A 91 7.31 9.18 5.98
N ILE A 92 6.93 10.39 6.39
CA ILE A 92 7.30 10.97 7.69
C ILE A 92 6.69 10.14 8.83
N GLU A 93 5.40 9.82 8.75
CA GLU A 93 4.73 9.03 9.79
C GLU A 93 5.33 7.62 9.92
N LEU A 94 5.53 6.93 8.80
CA LEU A 94 6.13 5.59 8.81
C LEU A 94 7.57 5.61 9.36
N SER A 95 8.36 6.63 9.07
CA SER A 95 9.74 6.75 9.57
C SER A 95 9.83 6.81 11.10
N LYS A 96 8.79 7.31 11.78
CA LYS A 96 8.75 7.38 13.24
C LYS A 96 8.65 6.00 13.88
N PHE A 97 7.94 5.07 13.24
CA PHE A 97 7.51 3.82 13.86
C PHE A 97 8.20 2.57 13.30
N ILE A 98 8.71 2.61 12.07
CA ILE A 98 9.45 1.47 11.49
C ILE A 98 10.81 1.38 12.17
N LYS A 99 11.05 0.26 12.89
CA LYS A 99 12.29 0.04 13.67
C LYS A 99 13.08 -1.18 13.20
N LYS A 100 12.68 -1.81 12.09
CA LYS A 100 13.35 -2.96 11.49
C LYS A 100 13.18 -2.96 9.99
N GLU A 101 13.98 -3.75 9.28
CA GLU A 101 13.82 -3.97 7.84
C GLU A 101 12.37 -4.24 7.47
N SER A 102 11.88 -3.54 6.47
CA SER A 102 10.49 -3.59 6.05
C SER A 102 10.35 -3.40 4.54
N SER A 103 9.28 -3.97 3.98
CA SER A 103 8.89 -3.76 2.59
C SER A 103 7.67 -2.85 2.52
N ILE A 104 7.74 -1.81 1.71
CA ILE A 104 6.63 -0.87 1.47
C ILE A 104 6.24 -0.93 0.01
N LEU A 105 4.98 -1.27 -0.27
CA LEU A 105 4.36 -1.19 -1.59
C LEU A 105 3.59 0.12 -1.71
N ILE A 106 3.89 0.91 -2.74
CA ILE A 106 3.18 2.14 -3.05
C ILE A 106 2.17 1.85 -4.17
N LEU A 107 0.88 1.99 -3.89
CA LEU A 107 -0.20 1.89 -4.90
C LEU A 107 -0.50 3.25 -5.55
N THR A 108 -0.05 4.33 -4.92
CA THR A 108 -0.20 5.70 -5.41
C THR A 108 0.68 5.90 -6.63
N LYS A 109 0.13 6.53 -7.66
CA LYS A 109 0.83 6.84 -8.91
C LYS A 109 1.02 8.35 -9.05
N GLY A 110 2.07 8.75 -9.74
CA GLY A 110 2.33 10.15 -10.06
C GLY A 110 3.78 10.57 -9.86
N LEU A 111 4.01 11.85 -10.10
CA LEU A 111 5.33 12.47 -10.01
C LEU A 111 5.32 13.59 -8.96
N SER A 112 6.46 13.85 -8.38
CA SER A 112 6.74 15.01 -7.55
C SER A 112 7.88 15.84 -8.12
N LEU A 113 8.08 17.03 -7.59
CA LEU A 113 9.21 17.89 -7.92
C LEU A 113 10.20 17.90 -6.75
N PHE A 114 11.46 17.66 -7.05
CA PHE A 114 12.57 17.82 -6.12
C PHE A 114 13.75 18.51 -6.81
N LYS A 115 14.19 19.66 -6.28
CA LYS A 115 15.29 20.47 -6.84
C LYS A 115 15.08 20.78 -8.35
N ASN A 116 13.87 21.16 -8.73
CA ASN A 116 13.45 21.47 -10.10
C ASN A 116 13.55 20.29 -11.10
N LYS A 117 13.57 19.05 -10.61
CA LYS A 117 13.50 17.83 -11.44
C LYS A 117 12.32 16.97 -11.04
N TYR A 118 11.76 16.26 -11.99
CA TYR A 118 10.74 15.27 -11.69
C TYR A 118 11.34 14.10 -10.92
N GLU A 119 10.61 13.63 -9.93
CA GLU A 119 10.98 12.50 -9.07
C GLU A 119 9.76 11.59 -8.96
N VAL A 120 9.93 10.29 -9.19
CA VAL A 120 8.90 9.27 -8.96
C VAL A 120 8.61 9.13 -7.45
N LEU A 121 7.39 8.77 -7.11
CA LEU A 121 6.95 8.75 -5.70
C LEU A 121 7.72 7.74 -4.85
N ALA A 122 8.14 6.63 -5.45
CA ALA A 122 8.99 5.64 -4.79
C ALA A 122 10.33 6.25 -4.35
N HIS A 123 10.99 7.00 -5.22
CA HIS A 123 12.24 7.70 -4.89
C HIS A 123 12.01 8.81 -3.85
N LYS A 124 10.90 9.56 -3.95
CA LYS A 124 10.51 10.55 -2.93
C LYS A 124 10.39 9.89 -1.56
N MET A 125 9.65 8.79 -1.47
CA MET A 125 9.47 8.05 -0.22
C MET A 125 10.82 7.52 0.31
N GLN A 126 11.62 6.89 -0.54
CA GLN A 126 12.93 6.35 -0.16
C GLN A 126 13.84 7.46 0.39
N ARG A 127 13.89 8.62 -0.26
CA ARG A 127 14.68 9.77 0.16
C ARG A 127 14.27 10.28 1.54
N ILE A 128 12.95 10.39 1.79
CA ILE A 128 12.43 10.87 3.08
C ILE A 128 12.71 9.84 4.18
N LEU A 129 12.49 8.57 3.92
CA LEU A 129 12.74 7.50 4.89
C LEU A 129 14.24 7.41 5.24
N LYS A 130 15.14 7.45 4.25
CA LYS A 130 16.60 7.46 4.49
C LYS A 130 17.08 8.66 5.30
N LYS A 131 16.42 9.82 5.15
CA LYS A 131 16.75 11.01 5.95
C LYS A 131 16.39 10.86 7.42
N ASN A 132 15.31 10.12 7.71
CA ASN A 132 14.72 10.04 9.05
C ASN A 132 15.02 8.70 9.77
N SER A 133 15.58 7.73 9.09
CA SER A 133 15.88 6.40 9.63
C SER A 133 17.11 5.80 8.96
N SER A 134 17.94 5.11 9.75
CA SER A 134 19.06 4.30 9.24
C SER A 134 18.65 2.86 8.88
N ILE A 135 17.39 2.53 9.02
CA ILE A 135 16.87 1.18 8.77
C ILE A 135 16.69 0.98 7.28
N GLU A 136 17.06 -0.19 6.79
CA GLU A 136 16.80 -0.57 5.41
C GLU A 136 15.31 -0.79 5.18
N ILE A 137 14.76 -0.05 4.22
CA ILE A 137 13.35 -0.13 3.81
C ILE A 137 13.32 -0.33 2.30
N ASN A 138 12.76 -1.47 1.88
CA ASN A 138 12.61 -1.81 0.47
C ASN A 138 11.32 -1.17 -0.07
N ILE A 139 11.46 -0.22 -0.99
CA ILE A 139 10.33 0.43 -1.63
C ILE A 139 9.99 -0.29 -2.92
N ILE A 140 8.71 -0.54 -3.12
CA ILE A 140 8.16 -1.19 -4.31
C ILE A 140 7.10 -0.25 -4.89
N ALA A 141 7.26 0.13 -6.15
CA ALA A 141 6.28 0.90 -6.91
C ALA A 141 5.31 -0.05 -7.62
N ALA A 142 4.03 0.34 -7.72
CA ALA A 142 3.04 -0.38 -8.50
C ALA A 142 2.57 0.45 -9.69
N GLY A 143 2.79 -0.05 -10.91
CA GLY A 143 2.31 0.51 -12.18
C GLY A 143 1.22 -0.34 -12.82
N GLY A 144 0.57 0.21 -13.86
CA GLY A 144 -0.39 -0.51 -14.68
C GLY A 144 -1.87 -0.16 -14.45
N PRO A 145 -2.76 -0.63 -15.33
CA PRO A 145 -4.16 -0.24 -15.42
C PRO A 145 -5.05 -1.02 -14.44
N CYS A 146 -4.91 -0.78 -13.15
CA CYS A 146 -5.75 -1.41 -12.13
C CYS A 146 -6.73 -0.38 -11.55
N LEU A 147 -8.03 -0.60 -11.76
CA LEU A 147 -9.10 0.22 -11.20
C LEU A 147 -9.65 -0.42 -9.93
N ALA A 148 -9.87 0.37 -8.89
CA ALA A 148 -10.33 -0.09 -7.59
C ALA A 148 -11.63 -0.91 -7.66
N LYS A 149 -12.62 -0.43 -8.41
CA LYS A 149 -13.90 -1.13 -8.61
C LYS A 149 -13.71 -2.48 -9.31
N GLY A 150 -12.86 -2.53 -10.34
CA GLY A 150 -12.54 -3.77 -11.05
C GLY A 150 -11.84 -4.77 -10.11
N LEU A 151 -10.86 -4.32 -9.34
CA LEU A 151 -10.12 -5.16 -8.40
C LEU A 151 -11.04 -5.75 -7.32
N ALA A 152 -11.91 -4.95 -6.70
CA ALA A 152 -12.88 -5.42 -5.73
C ALA A 152 -13.88 -6.43 -6.33
N ASN A 153 -14.21 -6.31 -7.60
CA ASN A 153 -15.05 -7.26 -8.34
C ASN A 153 -14.28 -8.46 -8.91
N ARG A 154 -12.99 -8.61 -8.58
CA ARG A 154 -12.11 -9.69 -9.07
C ARG A 154 -12.02 -9.76 -10.60
N VAL A 155 -12.13 -8.59 -11.26
CA VAL A 155 -11.90 -8.48 -12.71
C VAL A 155 -10.41 -8.69 -12.98
N HIS A 156 -10.09 -9.52 -13.96
CA HIS A 156 -8.71 -9.80 -14.33
C HIS A 156 -7.96 -8.52 -14.69
N THR A 157 -6.85 -8.31 -14.03
CA THR A 157 -5.96 -7.18 -14.25
C THR A 157 -4.52 -7.59 -14.09
N SER A 158 -3.63 -6.91 -14.82
CA SER A 158 -2.19 -7.11 -14.71
C SER A 158 -1.55 -5.79 -14.28
N VAL A 159 -0.62 -5.90 -13.33
CA VAL A 159 0.16 -4.77 -12.82
C VAL A 159 1.64 -5.12 -12.81
N VAL A 160 2.48 -4.10 -12.79
CA VAL A 160 3.93 -4.28 -12.67
C VAL A 160 4.35 -3.75 -11.30
N TYR A 161 5.07 -4.56 -10.55
CA TYR A 161 5.77 -4.11 -9.35
C TYR A 161 7.24 -3.89 -9.68
N ALA A 162 7.77 -2.73 -9.30
CA ALA A 162 9.16 -2.40 -9.55
C ALA A 162 9.90 -2.06 -8.26
N SER A 163 11.12 -2.58 -8.14
CA SER A 163 12.05 -2.27 -7.07
C SER A 163 13.48 -2.56 -7.51
N GLU A 164 14.45 -1.79 -7.03
CA GLU A 164 15.87 -2.09 -7.22
C GLU A 164 16.27 -3.47 -6.65
N ASN A 165 15.54 -3.95 -5.65
CA ASN A 165 15.76 -5.27 -5.04
C ASN A 165 14.81 -6.32 -5.65
N MET A 166 15.28 -6.99 -6.71
CA MET A 166 14.50 -8.02 -7.42
C MET A 166 14.07 -9.18 -6.54
N LYS A 167 14.87 -9.56 -5.53
CA LYS A 167 14.49 -10.65 -4.61
C LYS A 167 13.25 -10.27 -3.79
N ILE A 168 13.21 -9.04 -3.31
CA ILE A 168 12.09 -8.54 -2.50
C ILE A 168 10.85 -8.34 -3.37
N VAL A 169 10.97 -7.69 -4.55
CA VAL A 169 9.79 -7.47 -5.39
C VAL A 169 9.16 -8.79 -5.85
N ASN A 170 9.96 -9.80 -6.19
CA ASN A 170 9.45 -11.12 -6.53
C ASN A 170 8.72 -11.79 -5.36
N LYS A 171 9.27 -11.69 -4.14
CA LYS A 171 8.61 -12.20 -2.93
C LYS A 171 7.26 -11.52 -2.70
N ILE A 172 7.19 -10.19 -2.83
CA ILE A 172 5.94 -9.44 -2.61
C ILE A 172 4.94 -9.70 -3.74
N ALA A 173 5.39 -9.81 -4.99
CA ALA A 173 4.52 -10.18 -6.11
C ALA A 173 3.84 -11.54 -5.87
N GLN A 174 4.60 -12.57 -5.48
CA GLN A 174 4.05 -13.89 -5.14
C GLN A 174 3.08 -13.86 -3.96
N LEU A 175 3.34 -12.98 -2.99
CA LEU A 175 2.51 -12.82 -1.80
C LEU A 175 1.08 -12.41 -2.16
N VAL A 176 0.92 -11.49 -3.14
CA VAL A 176 -0.37 -10.84 -3.42
C VAL A 176 -1.02 -11.26 -4.74
N SER A 177 -0.30 -11.95 -5.62
CA SER A 177 -0.86 -12.43 -6.90
C SER A 177 -1.97 -13.45 -6.67
N THR A 178 -3.07 -13.28 -7.43
CA THR A 178 -4.21 -14.20 -7.49
C THR A 178 -4.53 -14.54 -8.95
N ASP A 179 -5.54 -15.36 -9.19
CA ASP A 179 -5.98 -15.71 -10.55
C ASP A 179 -6.52 -14.49 -11.34
N TYR A 180 -6.90 -13.43 -10.66
CA TYR A 180 -7.42 -12.20 -11.27
C TYR A 180 -6.51 -10.98 -11.10
N TYR A 181 -5.56 -11.00 -10.16
CA TYR A 181 -4.58 -9.94 -9.92
C TYR A 181 -3.19 -10.45 -10.24
N HIS A 182 -2.78 -10.27 -11.50
CA HIS A 182 -1.49 -10.74 -12.00
C HIS A 182 -0.41 -9.70 -11.76
N VAL A 183 0.68 -10.09 -11.12
CA VAL A 183 1.80 -9.19 -10.84
C VAL A 183 3.03 -9.63 -11.61
N VAL A 184 3.50 -8.78 -12.51
CA VAL A 184 4.80 -8.89 -13.18
C VAL A 184 5.81 -8.03 -12.42
N THR A 185 7.08 -8.38 -12.44
CA THR A 185 8.13 -7.67 -11.69
C THR A 185 9.15 -7.02 -12.62
N SER A 186 9.71 -5.89 -12.19
CA SER A 186 10.71 -5.12 -12.92
C SER A 186 11.74 -4.53 -11.95
N ASN A 187 12.95 -4.26 -12.44
CA ASN A 187 13.94 -3.44 -11.73
C ASN A 187 13.93 -1.97 -12.16
N ASP A 188 13.16 -1.63 -13.19
CA ASP A 188 13.01 -0.27 -13.69
C ASP A 188 11.87 0.46 -12.94
N VAL A 189 12.20 1.04 -11.80
CA VAL A 189 11.25 1.79 -10.96
C VAL A 189 10.71 3.02 -11.69
N VAL A 190 11.58 3.71 -12.43
CA VAL A 190 11.21 4.96 -13.11
C VAL A 190 10.31 4.68 -14.31
N GLY A 191 10.61 3.64 -15.09
CA GLY A 191 9.80 3.29 -16.26
C GLY A 191 8.44 2.68 -15.92
N VAL A 192 8.25 2.18 -14.70
CA VAL A 192 6.99 1.58 -14.23
C VAL A 192 6.06 2.61 -13.62
N GLU A 193 6.54 3.60 -12.89
CA GLU A 193 5.77 4.60 -12.17
C GLU A 193 5.45 5.83 -13.02
#